data_b5b9e41952ad12b76937a29cac2c1a8b
#
_entry.id   b5b9e41952ad12b76937a29cac2c1a8b
#
_cell.length_a   1.000
_cell.length_b   1.000
_cell.length_c   1.000
_cell.angle_alpha   90.00
_cell.angle_beta   90.00
_cell.angle_gamma   90.00
#
_symmetry.space_group_name_H-M   'P 1'
#
loop_
_entity.id
_entity.type
_entity.pdbx_description
1 polymer ?
#
loop_
_entity_poly.entity_id
_entity_poly.type
_entity_poly.pdbx_seq_one_letter_code
_entity_poly.pdbx_strand_id
1 'polypeptide(L)'
;NDVLAEKIGLLHTEVLVPAAGGEAGLGRVGCLHEPMTLQEFSEKIKTVLKLDNIIAGDAGRRVSKVAVCGGAGAEFIDEALAAGADTFVTGDVKYHTAQNAVYSGLNIIDATHQGTELPMINTLADRIALRLTSSGFNAQVLVAKESKILQYL
;
A
#
# COMPACT_ATOMS: atom_id res chain seq x y z
N ASN A 1 4.74 -2.96 -4.70
CA ASN A 1 3.67 -3.35 -3.79
C ASN A 1 4.12 -4.39 -2.74
N ASP A 2 5.08 -5.29 -3.06
CA ASP A 2 5.61 -6.25 -2.08
C ASP A 2 6.20 -5.56 -0.85
N VAL A 3 7.04 -4.55 -1.06
CA VAL A 3 7.65 -3.77 0.04
C VAL A 3 6.59 -3.04 0.87
N LEU A 4 5.53 -2.52 0.25
CA LEU A 4 4.43 -1.89 0.95
C LEU A 4 3.68 -2.91 1.81
N ALA A 5 3.32 -4.06 1.24
CA ALA A 5 2.63 -5.13 1.94
C ALA A 5 3.45 -5.68 3.13
N GLU A 6 4.74 -5.92 2.93
CA GLU A 6 5.69 -6.34 3.98
C GLU A 6 5.77 -5.29 5.11
N LYS A 7 5.89 -4.01 4.76
CA LYS A 7 6.00 -2.93 5.74
C LYS A 7 4.74 -2.77 6.59
N ILE A 8 3.57 -2.99 6.00
CA ILE A 8 2.29 -3.01 6.70
C ILE A 8 2.14 -4.26 7.57
N GLY A 9 2.90 -5.31 7.28
CA GLY A 9 2.90 -6.58 8.01
C GLY A 9 1.85 -7.56 7.50
N LEU A 10 1.62 -7.58 6.18
CA LEU A 10 0.76 -8.59 5.55
C LEU A 10 1.50 -9.91 5.38
N LEU A 11 0.84 -10.99 5.70
CA LEU A 11 1.29 -12.37 5.55
C LEU A 11 0.58 -13.04 4.37
N HIS A 12 1.23 -14.04 3.77
CA HIS A 12 0.66 -14.84 2.68
C HIS A 12 0.14 -13.98 1.52
N THR A 13 0.99 -13.04 1.08
CA THR A 13 0.60 -12.08 0.05
C THR A 13 0.52 -12.69 -1.33
N GLU A 14 -0.56 -12.36 -2.05
CA GLU A 14 -0.82 -12.70 -3.44
C GLU A 14 -0.93 -11.43 -4.28
N VAL A 15 -0.74 -11.55 -5.58
CA VAL A 15 -0.97 -10.45 -6.53
C VAL A 15 -2.46 -10.12 -6.58
N LEU A 16 -2.81 -8.84 -6.43
CA LEU A 16 -4.21 -8.40 -6.49
C LEU A 16 -4.74 -8.40 -7.92
N VAL A 17 -3.98 -7.80 -8.85
CA VAL A 17 -4.33 -7.72 -10.28
C VAL A 17 -3.18 -8.34 -11.08
N PRO A 18 -3.31 -9.60 -11.51
CA PRO A 18 -2.26 -10.27 -12.28
C PRO A 18 -2.03 -9.61 -13.65
N ALA A 19 -0.76 -9.45 -14.03
CA ALA A 19 -0.40 -9.12 -15.40
C ALA A 19 -0.48 -10.35 -16.32
N ALA A 20 -0.44 -10.12 -17.62
CA ALA A 20 -0.36 -11.22 -18.59
C ALA A 20 0.88 -12.09 -18.30
N GLY A 21 0.67 -13.37 -17.97
CA GLY A 21 1.72 -14.31 -17.55
C GLY A 21 1.75 -14.65 -16.05
N GLY A 22 1.00 -13.94 -15.21
CA GLY A 22 0.64 -14.34 -13.84
C GLY A 22 1.67 -14.11 -12.73
N GLU A 23 2.97 -14.01 -13.02
CA GLU A 23 4.01 -13.86 -12.00
C GLU A 23 4.17 -12.42 -11.47
N ALA A 24 3.81 -11.44 -12.29
CA ALA A 24 3.83 -10.02 -11.93
C ALA A 24 2.42 -9.44 -11.91
N GLY A 25 2.25 -8.26 -11.32
CA GLY A 25 0.96 -7.57 -11.30
C GLY A 25 0.93 -6.39 -10.36
N LEU A 26 -0.22 -5.74 -10.31
CA LEU A 26 -0.47 -4.57 -9.50
C LEU A 26 -1.11 -4.96 -8.17
N GLY A 27 -0.79 -4.19 -7.14
CA GLY A 27 -1.32 -4.43 -5.80
C GLY A 27 -0.89 -5.77 -5.18
N ARG A 28 -1.22 -5.93 -3.93
CA ARG A 28 -1.10 -7.18 -3.16
C ARG A 28 -2.32 -7.33 -2.26
N VAL A 29 -2.69 -8.57 -1.98
CA VAL A 29 -3.65 -8.90 -0.95
C VAL A 29 -3.06 -9.92 0.00
N GLY A 30 -3.27 -9.77 1.30
CA GLY A 30 -2.73 -10.65 2.32
C GLY A 30 -3.48 -10.51 3.64
N CYS A 31 -3.09 -11.27 4.66
CA CYS A 31 -3.74 -11.28 5.94
C CYS A 31 -2.86 -10.63 7.02
N LEU A 32 -3.46 -9.99 8.00
CA LEU A 32 -2.80 -9.63 9.24
C LEU A 32 -2.63 -10.88 10.12
N HIS A 33 -1.62 -10.87 10.99
CA HIS A 33 -1.43 -11.94 11.98
C HIS A 33 -2.66 -12.08 12.89
N GLU A 34 -3.19 -10.93 13.33
CA GLU A 34 -4.38 -10.85 14.17
C GLU A 34 -5.32 -9.74 13.66
N PRO A 35 -6.65 -10.00 13.65
CA PRO A 35 -7.60 -8.97 13.29
C PRO A 35 -7.62 -7.83 14.30
N MET A 36 -7.71 -6.59 13.81
CA MET A 36 -7.77 -5.38 14.63
C MET A 36 -8.90 -4.45 14.18
N THR A 37 -9.16 -3.38 14.91
CA THR A 37 -10.09 -2.34 14.50
C THR A 37 -9.49 -1.50 13.37
N LEU A 38 -10.34 -0.81 12.60
CA LEU A 38 -9.87 0.13 11.58
C LEU A 38 -9.02 1.25 12.19
N GLN A 39 -9.38 1.70 13.40
CA GLN A 39 -8.61 2.74 14.10
C GLN A 39 -7.20 2.27 14.46
N GLU A 40 -7.08 1.08 15.07
CA GLU A 40 -5.76 0.50 15.41
C GLU A 40 -4.90 0.29 14.17
N PHE A 41 -5.51 -0.20 13.09
CA PHE A 41 -4.82 -0.38 11.82
C PHE A 41 -4.40 0.94 11.19
N SER A 42 -5.24 1.96 11.25
CA SER A 42 -4.93 3.32 10.79
C SER A 42 -3.73 3.92 11.52
N GLU A 43 -3.65 3.78 12.84
CA GLU A 43 -2.49 4.22 13.62
C GLU A 43 -1.23 3.43 13.27
N LYS A 44 -1.36 2.12 13.05
CA LYS A 44 -0.25 1.30 12.55
C LYS A 44 0.24 1.80 11.20
N ILE A 45 -0.65 2.07 10.23
CA ILE A 45 -0.31 2.60 8.90
C ILE A 45 0.44 3.93 9.03
N LYS A 46 -0.07 4.89 9.81
CA LYS A 46 0.61 6.16 10.05
C LYS A 46 2.02 5.95 10.57
N THR A 47 2.19 5.09 11.56
CA THR A 47 3.48 4.80 12.18
C THR A 47 4.47 4.20 11.19
N VAL A 48 4.09 3.13 10.48
CA VAL A 48 5.01 2.38 9.61
C VAL A 48 5.34 3.13 8.32
N LEU A 49 4.42 3.96 7.81
CA LEU A 49 4.63 4.80 6.64
C LEU A 49 5.13 6.21 6.99
N LYS A 50 5.25 6.54 8.29
CA LYS A 50 5.69 7.85 8.80
C LYS A 50 4.82 8.99 8.29
N LEU A 51 3.51 8.82 8.39
CA LEU A 51 2.50 9.78 7.97
C LEU A 51 1.93 10.53 9.17
N ASP A 52 1.74 11.83 9.02
CA ASP A 52 1.09 12.65 10.04
C ASP A 52 -0.41 12.39 10.08
N ASN A 53 -1.02 12.24 8.90
CA ASN A 53 -2.46 12.03 8.73
C ASN A 53 -2.74 11.04 7.60
N ILE A 54 -3.90 10.39 7.70
CA ILE A 54 -4.52 9.57 6.64
C ILE A 54 -6.01 9.86 6.61
N ILE A 55 -6.68 9.45 5.55
CA ILE A 55 -8.14 9.49 5.45
C ILE A 55 -8.64 8.06 5.46
N ALA A 56 -9.67 7.77 6.26
CA ALA A 56 -10.26 6.44 6.31
C ALA A 56 -11.78 6.50 6.12
N GLY A 57 -12.31 5.58 5.34
CA GLY A 57 -13.73 5.26 5.24
C GLY A 57 -14.01 3.94 5.97
N ASP A 58 -14.93 3.98 6.91
CA ASP A 58 -15.27 2.85 7.77
C ASP A 58 -16.53 2.13 7.27
N ALA A 59 -16.38 0.88 6.87
CA ALA A 59 -17.49 -0.01 6.50
C ALA A 59 -18.00 -0.87 7.69
N GLY A 60 -17.52 -0.60 8.89
CA GLY A 60 -17.87 -1.35 10.10
C GLY A 60 -17.22 -2.74 10.17
N ARG A 61 -16.17 -3.00 9.39
CA ARG A 61 -15.48 -4.29 9.34
C ARG A 61 -14.21 -4.26 10.19
N ARG A 62 -13.94 -5.35 10.89
CA ARG A 62 -12.59 -5.56 11.44
C ARG A 62 -11.60 -5.77 10.30
N VAL A 63 -10.38 -5.28 10.50
CA VAL A 63 -9.28 -5.42 9.53
C VAL A 63 -8.58 -6.76 9.78
N SER A 64 -8.64 -7.63 8.78
CA SER A 64 -8.03 -8.96 8.79
C SER A 64 -7.36 -9.30 7.47
N LYS A 65 -8.09 -9.18 6.35
CA LYS A 65 -7.59 -9.40 5.00
C LYS A 65 -7.50 -8.07 4.27
N VAL A 66 -6.28 -7.64 3.97
CA VAL A 66 -5.99 -6.30 3.45
C VAL A 66 -5.47 -6.38 2.03
N ALA A 67 -6.06 -5.60 1.13
CA ALA A 67 -5.48 -5.28 -0.16
C ALA A 67 -4.68 -3.98 -0.07
N VAL A 68 -3.59 -3.88 -0.84
CA VAL A 68 -2.76 -2.68 -0.94
C VAL A 68 -2.40 -2.40 -2.39
N CYS A 69 -2.41 -1.12 -2.77
CA CYS A 69 -1.84 -0.65 -4.03
C CYS A 69 -1.18 0.71 -3.80
N GLY A 70 0.12 0.81 -4.04
CA GLY A 70 0.87 2.07 -3.92
C GLY A 70 0.47 3.04 -5.02
N GLY A 71 0.50 4.34 -4.69
CA GLY A 71 0.03 5.40 -5.58
C GLY A 71 -1.49 5.46 -5.67
N ALA A 72 -2.02 5.83 -6.83
CA ALA A 72 -3.45 5.94 -7.10
C ALA A 72 -4.03 4.60 -7.54
N GLY A 73 -4.39 3.73 -6.61
CA GLY A 73 -4.92 2.39 -6.88
C GLY A 73 -6.43 2.23 -6.68
N ALA A 74 -7.17 3.32 -6.51
CA ALA A 74 -8.60 3.25 -6.21
C ALA A 74 -9.47 2.61 -7.31
N GLU A 75 -8.93 2.41 -8.50
CA GLU A 75 -9.57 1.67 -9.59
C GLU A 75 -9.65 0.16 -9.32
N PHE A 76 -8.86 -0.37 -8.38
CA PHE A 76 -8.81 -1.80 -8.04
C PHE A 76 -9.68 -2.19 -6.83
N ILE A 77 -10.66 -1.36 -6.47
CA ILE A 77 -11.59 -1.63 -5.37
C ILE A 77 -12.41 -2.91 -5.64
N ASP A 78 -12.85 -3.10 -6.88
CA ASP A 78 -13.64 -4.27 -7.24
C ASP A 78 -12.81 -5.57 -7.16
N GLU A 79 -11.54 -5.52 -7.53
CA GLU A 79 -10.60 -6.62 -7.39
C GLU A 79 -10.29 -6.91 -5.91
N ALA A 80 -10.18 -5.88 -5.08
CA ALA A 80 -10.01 -6.05 -3.63
C ALA A 80 -11.22 -6.75 -3.01
N LEU A 81 -12.42 -6.33 -3.37
CA LEU A 81 -13.67 -6.99 -2.96
C LEU A 81 -13.74 -8.43 -3.46
N ALA A 82 -13.43 -8.68 -4.74
CA ALA A 82 -13.43 -10.02 -5.33
C ALA A 82 -12.40 -10.94 -4.67
N ALA A 83 -11.26 -10.40 -4.24
CA ALA A 83 -10.26 -11.13 -3.47
C ALA A 83 -10.69 -11.37 -2.01
N GLY A 84 -11.84 -10.86 -1.58
CA GLY A 84 -12.36 -11.01 -0.22
C GLY A 84 -11.63 -10.15 0.81
N ALA A 85 -10.99 -9.05 0.41
CA ALA A 85 -10.43 -8.09 1.35
C ALA A 85 -11.56 -7.40 2.14
N ASP A 86 -11.28 -7.09 3.40
CA ASP A 86 -12.15 -6.26 4.25
C ASP A 86 -11.67 -4.81 4.30
N THR A 87 -10.42 -4.57 3.89
CA THR A 87 -9.77 -3.25 3.91
C THR A 87 -8.89 -3.09 2.69
N PHE A 88 -8.89 -1.89 2.10
CA PHE A 88 -8.00 -1.53 1.02
C PHE A 88 -7.19 -0.27 1.36
N VAL A 89 -5.86 -0.34 1.21
CA VAL A 89 -4.93 0.75 1.46
C VAL A 89 -4.34 1.22 0.13
N THR A 90 -4.50 2.51 -0.19
CA THR A 90 -3.99 3.13 -1.41
C THR A 90 -3.79 4.63 -1.21
N GLY A 91 -3.67 5.42 -2.26
CA GLY A 91 -3.65 6.88 -2.26
C GLY A 91 -4.61 7.49 -3.27
N ASP A 92 -4.79 8.82 -3.20
CA ASP A 92 -5.59 9.63 -4.13
C ASP A 92 -7.04 9.16 -4.28
N VAL A 93 -7.67 8.80 -3.18
CA VAL A 93 -9.04 8.28 -3.18
C VAL A 93 -10.05 9.42 -3.25
N LYS A 94 -10.85 9.47 -4.31
CA LYS A 94 -11.94 10.43 -4.45
C LYS A 94 -13.10 10.09 -3.51
N TYR A 95 -13.81 11.12 -3.03
CA TYR A 95 -14.93 10.96 -2.10
C TYR A 95 -15.96 9.91 -2.54
N HIS A 96 -16.48 10.01 -3.77
CA HIS A 96 -17.49 9.07 -4.26
C HIS A 96 -16.95 7.64 -4.41
N THR A 97 -15.68 7.49 -4.72
CA THR A 97 -15.03 6.18 -4.79
C THR A 97 -14.94 5.55 -3.39
N ALA A 98 -14.54 6.34 -2.38
CA ALA A 98 -14.53 5.91 -0.99
C ALA A 98 -15.95 5.56 -0.49
N GLN A 99 -16.95 6.37 -0.83
CA GLN A 99 -18.35 6.12 -0.48
C GLN A 99 -18.85 4.78 -1.04
N ASN A 100 -18.56 4.50 -2.31
CA ASN A 100 -18.93 3.23 -2.94
C ASN A 100 -18.23 2.03 -2.29
N ALA A 101 -16.93 2.14 -1.97
CA ALA A 101 -16.19 1.10 -1.25
C ALA A 101 -16.83 0.79 0.09
N VAL A 102 -17.10 1.81 0.88
CA VAL A 102 -17.74 1.67 2.21
C VAL A 102 -19.12 1.02 2.10
N TYR A 103 -19.96 1.46 1.17
CA TYR A 103 -21.28 0.86 0.96
C TYR A 103 -21.22 -0.59 0.44
N SER A 104 -20.12 -0.96 -0.21
CA SER A 104 -19.85 -2.34 -0.63
C SER A 104 -19.23 -3.21 0.49
N GLY A 105 -19.05 -2.65 1.69
CA GLY A 105 -18.52 -3.38 2.84
C GLY A 105 -16.99 -3.47 2.90
N LEU A 106 -16.26 -2.55 2.22
CA LEU A 106 -14.81 -2.47 2.21
C LEU A 106 -14.36 -1.20 2.96
N ASN A 107 -13.60 -1.36 4.03
CA ASN A 107 -12.88 -0.24 4.62
C ASN A 107 -11.87 0.31 3.61
N ILE A 108 -11.74 1.62 3.51
CA ILE A 108 -10.77 2.26 2.60
C ILE A 108 -9.84 3.16 3.40
N ILE A 109 -8.55 3.08 3.14
CA ILE A 109 -7.54 3.97 3.73
C ILE A 109 -6.77 4.66 2.61
N ASP A 110 -6.91 5.98 2.54
CA ASP A 110 -6.03 6.83 1.75
C ASP A 110 -4.81 7.21 2.61
N ALA A 111 -3.71 6.52 2.36
CA ALA A 111 -2.42 6.73 3.01
C ALA A 111 -1.49 7.62 2.16
N THR A 112 -2.07 8.44 1.31
CA THR A 112 -1.48 9.34 0.33
C THR A 112 -0.70 8.63 -0.78
N HIS A 113 -0.63 9.25 -1.96
CA HIS A 113 0.16 8.74 -3.09
C HIS A 113 1.62 8.51 -2.68
N GLN A 114 2.28 9.59 -2.26
CA GLN A 114 3.68 9.56 -1.86
C GLN A 114 3.93 8.61 -0.68
N GLY A 115 3.04 8.58 0.32
CA GLY A 115 3.20 7.74 1.50
C GLY A 115 3.21 6.25 1.20
N THR A 116 2.44 5.83 0.21
CA THR A 116 2.38 4.43 -0.22
C THR A 116 3.52 4.02 -1.17
N GLU A 117 4.15 4.98 -1.85
CA GLU A 117 5.26 4.70 -2.79
C GLU A 117 6.66 4.85 -2.16
N LEU A 118 6.86 5.79 -1.25
CA LEU A 118 8.15 6.04 -0.59
C LEU A 118 8.80 4.80 0.04
N PRO A 119 8.06 3.83 0.63
CA PRO A 119 8.65 2.64 1.20
C PRO A 119 9.55 1.86 0.24
N MET A 120 9.27 1.91 -1.06
CA MET A 120 10.02 1.17 -2.07
C MET A 120 11.38 1.80 -2.40
N ILE A 121 11.56 3.11 -2.19
CA ILE A 121 12.72 3.86 -2.69
C ILE A 121 14.04 3.31 -2.13
N ASN A 122 14.14 3.13 -0.81
CA ASN A 122 15.37 2.60 -0.21
C ASN A 122 15.63 1.16 -0.65
N THR A 123 14.60 0.32 -0.67
CA THR A 123 14.72 -1.08 -1.14
C THR A 123 15.17 -1.14 -2.60
N LEU A 124 14.69 -0.24 -3.45
CA LEU A 124 15.11 -0.15 -4.85
C LEU A 124 16.58 0.28 -4.94
N ALA A 125 16.99 1.30 -4.17
CA ALA A 125 18.38 1.76 -4.13
C ALA A 125 19.33 0.65 -3.72
N ASP A 126 18.99 -0.10 -2.67
CA ASP A 126 19.79 -1.24 -2.17
C ASP A 126 19.90 -2.35 -3.23
N ARG A 127 18.80 -2.70 -3.89
CA ARG A 127 18.77 -3.69 -4.96
C ARG A 127 19.62 -3.26 -6.17
N ILE A 128 19.55 -2.00 -6.56
CA ILE A 128 20.38 -1.43 -7.64
C ILE A 128 21.86 -1.48 -7.25
N ALA A 129 22.21 -1.02 -6.04
CA ALA A 129 23.59 -1.04 -5.55
C ALA A 129 24.17 -2.46 -5.54
N LEU A 130 23.40 -3.43 -5.03
CA LEU A 130 23.80 -4.84 -5.03
C LEU A 130 24.01 -5.38 -6.46
N ARG A 131 23.10 -5.06 -7.38
CA ARG A 131 23.19 -5.49 -8.77
C ARG A 131 24.41 -4.90 -9.49
N LEU A 132 24.68 -3.61 -9.27
CA LEU A 132 25.88 -2.95 -9.83
C LEU A 132 27.15 -3.61 -9.33
N THR A 133 27.29 -3.81 -8.02
CA THR A 133 28.44 -4.47 -7.41
C THR A 133 28.64 -5.89 -7.94
N SER A 134 27.56 -6.69 -7.99
CA SER A 134 27.62 -8.06 -8.50
C SER A 134 27.97 -8.15 -9.99
N SER A 135 27.72 -7.08 -10.75
CA SER A 135 28.07 -6.96 -12.17
C SER A 135 29.43 -6.31 -12.41
N GLY A 136 30.21 -6.06 -11.37
CA GLY A 136 31.57 -5.50 -11.46
C GLY A 136 31.62 -3.98 -11.68
N PHE A 137 30.50 -3.27 -11.53
CA PHE A 137 30.50 -1.80 -11.64
C PHE A 137 30.83 -1.17 -10.30
N ASN A 138 31.75 -0.20 -10.31
CA ASN A 138 32.04 0.65 -9.15
C ASN A 138 31.27 1.96 -9.28
N ALA A 139 29.98 1.93 -8.92
CA ALA A 139 29.09 3.08 -8.98
C ALA A 139 28.35 3.26 -7.65
N GLN A 140 28.15 4.52 -7.25
CA GLN A 140 27.39 4.87 -6.04
C GLN A 140 25.92 5.11 -6.41
N VAL A 141 25.02 4.49 -5.66
CA VAL A 141 23.59 4.77 -5.74
C VAL A 141 23.20 5.79 -4.68
N LEU A 142 22.59 6.88 -5.07
CA LEU A 142 22.13 7.94 -4.19
C LEU A 142 20.62 8.07 -4.26
N VAL A 143 19.98 8.14 -3.10
CA VAL A 143 18.54 8.45 -2.99
C VAL A 143 18.38 9.97 -2.92
N ALA A 144 17.66 10.55 -3.88
CA ALA A 144 17.31 11.96 -3.84
C ALA A 144 16.34 12.24 -2.69
N LYS A 145 16.52 13.39 -2.04
CA LYS A 145 15.54 13.88 -1.05
C LYS A 145 14.50 14.71 -1.76
N GLU A 146 13.26 14.27 -1.67
CA GLU A 146 12.12 15.03 -2.16
C GLU A 146 11.41 15.76 -1.02
N SER A 147 10.91 16.96 -1.31
CA SER A 147 10.05 17.70 -0.39
C SER A 147 8.62 17.15 -0.48
N LYS A 148 7.89 17.19 0.63
CA LYS A 148 6.44 16.93 0.59
C LYS A 148 5.78 18.01 -0.27
N ILE A 149 5.15 17.61 -1.37
CA ILE A 149 4.43 18.51 -2.28
C ILE A 149 3.09 18.95 -1.65
N LEU A 150 2.37 18.00 -1.06
CA LEU A 150 1.12 18.25 -0.37
C LEU A 150 1.34 18.17 1.15
N GLN A 151 0.79 19.14 1.87
CA GLN A 151 0.91 19.24 3.33
C GLN A 151 -0.48 19.46 3.93
N TYR A 152 -0.72 18.82 5.07
CA TYR A 152 -1.87 19.16 5.91
C TYR A 152 -1.49 20.40 6.73
N LEU A 153 -2.32 21.45 6.66
CA LEU A 153 -2.13 22.72 7.35
C LEU A 153 -3.00 22.78 8.61
#